data_f78741ab2f3f12c30cf85c5d5a0e5406
#
_entry.id   f78741ab2f3f12c30cf85c5d5a0e5406
#
_cell.length_a   1.000
_cell.length_b   1.000
_cell.length_c   1.000
_cell.angle_alpha   90.00
_cell.angle_beta   90.00
_cell.angle_gamma   90.00
#
_symmetry.space_group_name_H-M   'P 1'
#
loop_
_entity.id
_entity.type
_entity.pdbx_description
1 polymer ?
#
loop_
_entity_poly.entity_id
_entity_poly.type
_entity_poly.pdbx_seq_one_letter_code
_entity_poly.pdbx_strand_id
1 'polypeptide(L)'
;MKTSDFYYDLPQELIAQTPLDKRDASRLMTLDRVTGETAHHHFYELPDFLRPGDCLILNDSRVLPARLLGQRLPGGGACEVLLLIDRGEKTWECLVRPGRKMRTGAKLSFGNGELTAEVVGELEGGNRLVRFDYEGIFLEVLERLGKMPLPPYIKEELQDQERYQTVYSKVLGSAAAPTAGLHFTPELLEKIAAKGVGIGYVTLHVGLGTFRPVKEEEITDHEMHSEYCVISQETADLINRTKANGGRCICVGTTSCRTLESWAAEDGHMEAKGGWTSIYIYPGYKFKVMDGLVTNFHLPESTLIMLVSAFAGREHVLAAYQEAVKERYRFFSFGDAMFIS
;
A
#
# COMPACT_ATOMS: atom_id res chain seq x y z
N MET A 1 10.37 -22.84 4.67
CA MET A 1 8.90 -22.64 4.50
C MET A 1 8.67 -22.20 3.08
N LYS A 2 7.77 -22.88 2.38
CA LYS A 2 7.55 -22.64 0.96
C LYS A 2 6.51 -21.56 0.73
N THR A 3 6.60 -20.90 -0.42
CA THR A 3 5.58 -19.92 -0.87
C THR A 3 4.20 -20.57 -0.94
N SER A 4 4.12 -21.82 -1.41
CA SER A 4 2.87 -22.61 -1.46
C SER A 4 2.23 -22.90 -0.10
N ASP A 5 2.97 -22.76 1.01
CA ASP A 5 2.40 -22.89 2.37
C ASP A 5 1.41 -21.76 2.71
N PHE A 6 1.38 -20.70 1.89
CA PHE A 6 0.47 -19.54 2.02
C PHE A 6 -0.62 -19.52 0.94
N TYR A 7 -0.83 -20.66 0.29
CA TYR A 7 -1.90 -20.81 -0.68
C TYR A 7 -3.26 -21.00 0.01
N TYR A 8 -4.27 -20.37 -0.53
CA TYR A 8 -5.68 -20.62 -0.27
C TYR A 8 -6.46 -20.43 -1.57
N ASP A 9 -7.59 -21.11 -1.72
CA ASP A 9 -8.44 -20.95 -2.90
C ASP A 9 -9.23 -19.63 -2.82
N LEU A 10 -9.01 -18.75 -3.78
CA LEU A 10 -9.69 -17.45 -3.87
C LEU A 10 -10.49 -17.35 -5.16
N PRO A 11 -11.83 -17.43 -5.10
CA PRO A 11 -12.69 -17.19 -6.25
C PRO A 11 -12.50 -15.78 -6.80
N GLN A 12 -12.33 -15.64 -8.12
CA GLN A 12 -12.09 -14.35 -8.77
C GLN A 12 -13.21 -13.33 -8.55
N GLU A 13 -14.44 -13.78 -8.42
CA GLU A 13 -15.60 -12.92 -8.17
C GLU A 13 -15.57 -12.23 -6.80
N LEU A 14 -14.74 -12.70 -5.87
CA LEU A 14 -14.55 -12.05 -4.57
C LEU A 14 -13.54 -10.90 -4.62
N ILE A 15 -12.77 -10.76 -5.70
CA ILE A 15 -11.83 -9.66 -5.89
C ILE A 15 -12.62 -8.39 -6.22
N ALA A 16 -12.65 -7.43 -5.28
CA ALA A 16 -13.41 -6.20 -5.44
C ALA A 16 -12.87 -5.34 -6.59
N GLN A 17 -13.73 -5.00 -7.54
CA GLN A 17 -13.38 -4.15 -8.68
C GLN A 17 -13.68 -2.66 -8.43
N THR A 18 -14.63 -2.36 -7.55
CA THR A 18 -15.08 -1.00 -7.23
C THR A 18 -15.18 -0.81 -5.72
N PRO A 19 -14.93 0.41 -5.21
CA PRO A 19 -15.19 0.72 -3.80
C PRO A 19 -16.69 0.72 -3.50
N LEU A 20 -17.05 0.52 -2.23
CA LEU A 20 -18.42 0.74 -1.74
C LEU A 20 -18.74 2.25 -1.73
N ASP A 21 -20.00 2.64 -1.81
CA ASP A 21 -20.42 4.04 -1.75
C ASP A 21 -19.94 4.73 -0.48
N LYS A 22 -20.13 4.08 0.68
CA LYS A 22 -19.60 4.53 1.96
C LYS A 22 -18.35 3.73 2.32
N ARG A 23 -17.24 4.43 2.61
CA ARG A 23 -15.94 3.81 2.90
C ARG A 23 -16.00 2.88 4.11
N ASP A 24 -16.62 3.30 5.18
CA ASP A 24 -16.70 2.61 6.46
C ASP A 24 -17.82 1.56 6.55
N ALA A 25 -18.63 1.41 5.49
CA ALA A 25 -19.64 0.36 5.38
C ALA A 25 -19.06 -1.01 4.95
N SER A 26 -17.76 -1.11 4.65
CA SER A 26 -17.08 -2.39 4.41
C SER A 26 -17.21 -3.31 5.63
N ARG A 27 -17.15 -4.61 5.41
CA ARG A 27 -17.11 -5.58 6.50
C ARG A 27 -15.76 -5.53 7.19
N LEU A 28 -15.76 -5.85 8.46
CA LEU A 28 -14.57 -5.98 9.29
C LEU A 28 -14.58 -7.36 9.95
N MET A 29 -13.58 -8.18 9.67
CA MET A 29 -13.35 -9.40 10.42
C MET A 29 -12.35 -9.11 11.54
N THR A 30 -12.72 -9.38 12.79
CA THR A 30 -11.74 -9.40 13.88
C THR A 30 -11.10 -10.78 13.97
N LEU A 31 -9.80 -10.82 14.28
CA LEU A 31 -9.04 -12.05 14.52
C LEU A 31 -8.23 -11.88 15.81
N ASP A 32 -8.55 -12.69 16.80
CA ASP A 32 -7.70 -12.84 17.98
C ASP A 32 -6.46 -13.65 17.60
N ARG A 33 -5.28 -13.03 17.67
CA ARG A 33 -4.02 -13.66 17.22
C ARG A 33 -3.56 -14.80 18.13
N VAL A 34 -4.07 -14.86 19.37
CA VAL A 34 -3.69 -15.89 20.35
C VAL A 34 -4.55 -17.12 20.21
N THR A 35 -5.87 -16.92 20.10
CA THR A 35 -6.85 -18.03 20.06
C THR A 35 -7.20 -18.45 18.62
N GLY A 36 -7.03 -17.56 17.63
CA GLY A 36 -7.49 -17.76 16.25
C GLY A 36 -8.98 -17.53 16.07
N GLU A 37 -9.70 -17.09 17.09
CA GLU A 37 -11.13 -16.80 17.01
C GLU A 37 -11.40 -15.62 16.08
N THR A 38 -12.43 -15.74 15.25
CA THR A 38 -12.90 -14.71 14.34
C THR A 38 -14.29 -14.24 14.69
N ALA A 39 -14.60 -12.96 14.40
CA ALA A 39 -15.96 -12.43 14.47
C ALA A 39 -16.18 -11.42 13.33
N HIS A 40 -17.46 -11.19 12.99
CA HIS A 40 -17.88 -10.42 11.82
C HIS A 40 -18.56 -9.12 12.24
N HIS A 41 -18.07 -8.01 11.71
CA HIS A 41 -18.50 -6.64 12.02
C HIS A 41 -18.52 -5.80 10.74
N HIS A 42 -18.77 -4.51 10.91
CA HIS A 42 -18.55 -3.49 9.88
C HIS A 42 -17.43 -2.54 10.32
N PHE A 43 -16.80 -1.89 9.35
CA PHE A 43 -15.61 -1.06 9.64
C PHE A 43 -15.93 0.14 10.54
N TYR A 44 -17.14 0.70 10.47
CA TYR A 44 -17.59 1.77 11.36
C TYR A 44 -17.65 1.35 12.86
N GLU A 45 -17.57 0.05 13.16
CA GLU A 45 -17.50 -0.49 14.53
C GLU A 45 -16.04 -0.60 15.03
N LEU A 46 -15.02 -0.31 14.21
CA LEU A 46 -13.61 -0.36 14.61
C LEU A 46 -13.32 0.37 15.94
N PRO A 47 -13.91 1.54 16.23
CA PRO A 47 -13.70 2.21 17.51
C PRO A 47 -14.03 1.34 18.74
N ASP A 48 -14.92 0.36 18.63
CA ASP A 48 -15.33 -0.47 19.77
C ASP A 48 -14.22 -1.46 20.19
N PHE A 49 -13.26 -1.74 19.31
CA PHE A 49 -12.09 -2.59 19.55
C PHE A 49 -10.86 -1.81 20.00
N LEU A 50 -10.90 -0.47 19.96
CA LEU A 50 -9.83 0.41 20.40
C LEU A 50 -10.08 0.87 21.84
N ARG A 51 -8.99 1.14 22.57
CA ARG A 51 -9.03 1.55 23.98
C ARG A 51 -8.47 2.96 24.14
N PRO A 52 -8.98 3.76 25.07
CA PRO A 52 -8.31 5.00 25.46
C PRO A 52 -6.83 4.73 25.80
N GLY A 53 -5.94 5.56 25.27
CA GLY A 53 -4.49 5.37 25.43
C GLY A 53 -3.81 4.53 24.34
N ASP A 54 -4.54 3.86 23.44
CA ASP A 54 -3.98 3.28 22.23
C ASP A 54 -3.51 4.38 21.25
N CYS A 55 -2.66 4.05 20.30
CA CYS A 55 -2.41 4.89 19.13
C CYS A 55 -2.63 4.13 17.83
N LEU A 56 -3.19 4.84 16.84
CA LEU A 56 -3.45 4.37 15.49
C LEU A 56 -2.47 5.04 14.54
N ILE A 57 -1.68 4.27 13.82
CA ILE A 57 -0.65 4.78 12.90
C ILE A 57 -1.04 4.53 11.45
N LEU A 58 -1.20 5.62 10.71
CA LEU A 58 -1.70 5.64 9.35
C LEU A 58 -0.60 6.08 8.37
N ASN A 59 -0.65 5.58 7.13
CA ASN A 59 0.25 6.04 6.07
C ASN A 59 -0.42 7.16 5.27
N ASP A 60 0.13 8.36 5.32
CA ASP A 60 -0.39 9.58 4.69
C ASP A 60 0.10 9.79 3.26
N SER A 61 0.75 8.81 2.66
CA SER A 61 1.18 8.92 1.26
C SER A 61 -0.01 9.11 0.32
N ARG A 62 0.20 9.96 -0.69
CA ARG A 62 -0.79 10.25 -1.74
C ARG A 62 -0.29 9.71 -3.07
N VAL A 63 -1.19 9.03 -3.79
CA VAL A 63 -0.88 8.44 -5.09
C VAL A 63 -0.78 9.54 -6.13
N LEU A 64 0.28 9.46 -6.95
CA LEU A 64 0.44 10.30 -8.14
C LEU A 64 -0.46 9.77 -9.27
N PRO A 65 -1.04 10.63 -10.11
CA PRO A 65 -1.64 10.22 -11.38
C PRO A 65 -0.53 9.84 -12.38
N ALA A 66 0.22 8.82 -12.01
CA ALA A 66 1.51 8.46 -12.59
C ALA A 66 1.43 7.70 -13.91
N ARG A 67 0.22 7.33 -14.37
CA ARG A 67 0.00 6.55 -15.59
C ARG A 67 -0.30 7.46 -16.75
N LEU A 68 0.65 7.61 -17.66
CA LEU A 68 0.56 8.44 -18.84
C LEU A 68 0.27 7.58 -20.07
N LEU A 69 -0.80 7.92 -20.81
CA LEU A 69 -1.16 7.29 -22.07
C LEU A 69 -0.84 8.27 -23.21
N GLY A 70 -0.07 7.82 -24.19
CA GLY A 70 0.41 8.66 -25.26
C GLY A 70 0.75 7.91 -26.54
N GLN A 71 1.56 8.53 -27.38
CA GLN A 71 1.98 8.02 -28.67
C GLN A 71 3.50 8.07 -28.83
N ARG A 72 4.05 7.12 -29.54
CA ARG A 72 5.46 7.11 -29.96
C ARG A 72 5.66 7.95 -31.22
N LEU A 73 6.73 8.72 -31.24
CA LEU A 73 7.11 9.55 -32.39
C LEU A 73 8.32 8.95 -33.13
N PRO A 74 8.41 9.11 -34.49
CA PRO A 74 7.30 9.33 -35.40
C PRO A 74 6.44 8.08 -35.54
N GLY A 75 5.23 8.18 -36.04
CA GLY A 75 4.41 7.01 -36.42
C GLY A 75 3.19 6.73 -35.55
N GLY A 76 2.97 7.47 -34.45
CA GLY A 76 1.69 7.49 -33.72
C GLY A 76 1.28 6.20 -33.01
N GLY A 77 2.18 5.24 -32.82
CA GLY A 77 1.85 4.00 -32.13
C GLY A 77 1.60 4.24 -30.62
N ALA A 78 0.49 3.74 -30.10
CA ALA A 78 0.13 3.89 -28.69
C ALA A 78 1.27 3.45 -27.76
N CYS A 79 1.41 4.18 -26.64
CA CYS A 79 2.33 3.84 -25.57
C CYS A 79 1.73 4.20 -24.20
N GLU A 80 2.24 3.53 -23.18
CA GLU A 80 1.95 3.78 -21.79
C GLU A 80 3.28 3.95 -21.05
N VAL A 81 3.36 4.98 -20.20
CA VAL A 81 4.48 5.23 -19.30
C VAL A 81 3.91 5.34 -17.90
N LEU A 82 4.44 4.56 -16.98
CA LEU A 82 4.08 4.60 -15.58
C LEU A 82 5.29 5.06 -14.77
N LEU A 83 5.17 6.22 -14.16
CA LEU A 83 6.21 6.84 -13.32
C LEU A 83 6.40 6.02 -12.05
N LEU A 84 7.66 5.75 -11.68
CA LEU A 84 8.02 4.98 -10.48
C LEU A 84 8.84 5.82 -9.50
N ILE A 85 10.00 6.30 -9.92
CA ILE A 85 10.96 6.98 -9.07
C ILE A 85 11.45 8.23 -9.78
N ASP A 86 11.34 9.37 -9.11
CA ASP A 86 11.97 10.62 -9.58
C ASP A 86 13.49 10.51 -9.39
N ARG A 87 14.24 10.66 -10.48
CA ARG A 87 15.71 10.64 -10.51
C ARG A 87 16.31 12.04 -10.60
N GLY A 88 15.47 13.08 -10.53
CA GLY A 88 15.87 14.46 -10.73
C GLY A 88 16.05 14.84 -12.20
N GLU A 89 16.32 16.13 -12.46
CA GLU A 89 16.59 16.68 -13.80
C GLU A 89 15.53 16.30 -14.85
N LYS A 90 14.24 16.34 -14.47
CA LYS A 90 13.10 15.92 -15.30
C LYS A 90 13.16 14.46 -15.75
N THR A 91 13.94 13.60 -15.08
CA THR A 91 14.14 12.19 -15.45
C THR A 91 13.50 11.28 -14.41
N TRP A 92 12.71 10.32 -14.89
CA TRP A 92 12.03 9.35 -14.06
C TRP A 92 12.40 7.92 -14.46
N GLU A 93 12.48 7.05 -13.47
CA GLU A 93 12.43 5.63 -13.71
C GLU A 93 10.97 5.24 -13.95
N CYS A 94 10.71 4.50 -15.02
CA CYS A 94 9.36 4.20 -15.49
C CYS A 94 9.22 2.74 -15.92
N LEU A 95 8.03 2.18 -15.74
CA LEU A 95 7.57 1.05 -16.54
C LEU A 95 6.97 1.57 -17.83
N VAL A 96 7.22 0.85 -18.93
CA VAL A 96 6.75 1.28 -20.25
C VAL A 96 6.09 0.12 -21.03
N ARG A 97 5.06 0.45 -21.82
CA ARG A 97 4.41 -0.49 -22.74
C ARG A 97 4.22 0.17 -24.11
N PRO A 98 4.54 -0.52 -25.22
CA PRO A 98 5.20 -1.84 -25.33
C PRO A 98 6.73 -1.74 -25.12
N GLY A 99 7.30 -2.47 -24.16
CA GLY A 99 8.72 -2.37 -23.79
C GLY A 99 9.70 -2.60 -24.94
N ARG A 100 9.41 -3.55 -25.85
CA ARG A 100 10.28 -3.85 -27.01
C ARG A 100 10.45 -2.69 -27.99
N LYS A 101 9.50 -1.74 -28.02
CA LYS A 101 9.48 -0.59 -28.96
C LYS A 101 9.89 0.71 -28.26
N MET A 102 10.12 0.68 -26.96
CA MET A 102 10.52 1.85 -26.16
C MET A 102 11.94 1.63 -25.63
N ARG A 103 12.90 1.65 -26.56
CA ARG A 103 14.33 1.58 -26.30
C ARG A 103 14.92 2.98 -26.21
N THR A 104 16.15 3.08 -25.73
CA THR A 104 16.89 4.35 -25.68
C THR A 104 16.82 5.08 -27.02
N GLY A 105 16.49 6.38 -26.97
CA GLY A 105 16.24 7.23 -28.12
C GLY A 105 14.78 7.28 -28.59
N ALA A 106 13.88 6.45 -28.04
CA ALA A 106 12.45 6.52 -28.37
C ALA A 106 11.83 7.82 -27.85
N LYS A 107 11.14 8.53 -28.74
CA LYS A 107 10.44 9.79 -28.43
C LYS A 107 8.94 9.53 -28.27
N LEU A 108 8.35 10.22 -27.29
CA LEU A 108 6.97 10.04 -26.84
C LEU A 108 6.27 11.39 -26.78
N SER A 109 4.95 11.38 -26.96
CA SER A 109 4.10 12.56 -26.84
C SER A 109 2.79 12.20 -26.14
N PHE A 110 2.36 13.09 -25.23
CA PHE A 110 1.15 12.97 -24.43
C PHE A 110 0.35 14.28 -24.53
N GLY A 111 -0.98 14.20 -24.40
CA GLY A 111 -1.85 15.39 -24.36
C GLY A 111 -1.68 16.29 -25.60
N ASN A 112 -1.69 15.72 -26.80
CA ASN A 112 -1.51 16.47 -28.06
C ASN A 112 -0.20 17.29 -28.14
N GLY A 113 0.86 16.82 -27.44
CA GLY A 113 2.18 17.47 -27.45
C GLY A 113 2.44 18.39 -26.27
N GLU A 114 1.50 18.52 -25.32
CA GLU A 114 1.68 19.29 -24.08
C GLU A 114 2.84 18.75 -23.21
N LEU A 115 3.00 17.42 -23.23
CA LEU A 115 4.10 16.73 -22.58
C LEU A 115 4.81 15.86 -23.60
N THR A 116 6.12 16.02 -23.74
CA THR A 116 6.95 15.14 -24.55
C THR A 116 7.99 14.42 -23.67
N ALA A 117 8.51 13.31 -24.16
CA ALA A 117 9.53 12.58 -23.43
C ALA A 117 10.45 11.79 -24.36
N GLU A 118 11.62 11.45 -23.84
CA GLU A 118 12.61 10.59 -24.50
C GLU A 118 13.07 9.50 -23.52
N VAL A 119 13.13 8.27 -24.01
CA VAL A 119 13.76 7.17 -23.28
C VAL A 119 15.28 7.38 -23.36
N VAL A 120 15.92 7.71 -22.25
CA VAL A 120 17.35 8.03 -22.16
C VAL A 120 18.20 6.87 -21.65
N GLY A 121 17.56 5.79 -21.14
CA GLY A 121 18.28 4.60 -20.66
C GLY A 121 17.36 3.40 -20.43
N GLU A 122 17.97 2.22 -20.40
CA GLU A 122 17.30 0.96 -20.05
C GLU A 122 17.89 0.44 -18.74
N LEU A 123 17.04 -0.02 -17.83
CA LEU A 123 17.43 -0.54 -16.52
C LEU A 123 17.15 -2.04 -16.43
N GLU A 124 17.79 -2.69 -15.47
CA GLU A 124 17.50 -4.08 -15.12
C GLU A 124 16.02 -4.24 -14.74
N GLY A 125 15.46 -5.44 -14.98
CA GLY A 125 14.04 -5.70 -14.72
C GLY A 125 13.07 -5.08 -15.72
N GLY A 126 13.58 -4.43 -16.80
CA GLY A 126 12.77 -3.92 -17.91
C GLY A 126 12.28 -2.48 -17.72
N ASN A 127 12.65 -1.82 -16.63
CA ASN A 127 12.37 -0.39 -16.43
C ASN A 127 13.16 0.48 -17.43
N ARG A 128 12.73 1.73 -17.58
CA ARG A 128 13.37 2.72 -18.44
C ARG A 128 13.65 3.99 -17.66
N LEU A 129 14.71 4.68 -18.01
CA LEU A 129 14.90 6.08 -17.66
C LEU A 129 14.25 6.93 -18.75
N VAL A 130 13.30 7.77 -18.37
CA VAL A 130 12.51 8.61 -19.29
C VAL A 130 12.69 10.05 -18.84
N ARG A 131 13.24 10.87 -19.73
CA ARG A 131 13.37 12.32 -19.52
C ARG A 131 12.19 13.02 -20.16
N PHE A 132 11.48 13.82 -19.35
CA PHE A 132 10.31 14.57 -19.76
C PHE A 132 10.67 16.00 -20.15
N ASP A 133 9.95 16.54 -21.12
CA ASP A 133 10.03 17.94 -21.49
C ASP A 133 8.62 18.54 -21.45
N TYR A 134 8.49 19.59 -20.61
CA TYR A 134 7.24 20.26 -20.29
C TYR A 134 7.52 21.70 -19.83
N GLU A 135 6.49 22.54 -19.93
CA GLU A 135 6.47 23.88 -19.36
C GLU A 135 5.71 23.90 -18.04
N GLY A 136 6.15 24.74 -17.09
CA GLY A 136 5.49 24.92 -15.80
C GLY A 136 5.82 23.83 -14.77
N ILE A 137 4.82 23.46 -13.96
CA ILE A 137 4.95 22.53 -12.85
C ILE A 137 4.53 21.13 -13.31
N PHE A 138 5.43 20.14 -13.18
CA PHE A 138 5.19 18.78 -13.65
C PHE A 138 3.95 18.13 -13.03
N LEU A 139 3.70 18.38 -11.75
CA LEU A 139 2.52 17.85 -11.05
C LEU A 139 1.22 18.35 -11.67
N GLU A 140 1.13 19.61 -12.07
CA GLU A 140 -0.04 20.15 -12.75
C GLU A 140 -0.26 19.51 -14.13
N VAL A 141 0.83 19.20 -14.84
CA VAL A 141 0.78 18.46 -16.10
C VAL A 141 0.28 17.03 -15.86
N LEU A 142 0.78 16.37 -14.80
CA LEU A 142 0.32 15.03 -14.43
C LEU A 142 -1.16 15.01 -14.01
N GLU A 143 -1.65 16.00 -13.29
CA GLU A 143 -3.07 16.11 -12.91
C GLU A 143 -3.99 16.20 -14.13
N ARG A 144 -3.53 16.85 -15.22
CA ARG A 144 -4.31 16.96 -16.46
C ARG A 144 -4.23 15.73 -17.36
N LEU A 145 -3.04 15.13 -17.49
CA LEU A 145 -2.77 14.08 -18.47
C LEU A 145 -2.67 12.68 -17.87
N GLY A 146 -2.36 12.58 -16.61
CA GLY A 146 -2.14 11.32 -15.91
C GLY A 146 -3.43 10.65 -15.47
N LYS A 147 -3.37 9.34 -15.41
CA LYS A 147 -4.42 8.50 -14.81
C LYS A 147 -3.91 7.85 -13.53
N MET A 148 -4.84 7.57 -12.62
CA MET A 148 -4.55 6.83 -11.39
C MET A 148 -4.01 5.43 -11.74
N PRO A 149 -2.83 5.05 -11.22
CA PRO A 149 -2.26 3.72 -11.45
C PRO A 149 -2.95 2.69 -10.55
N LEU A 150 -4.07 2.14 -11.01
CA LEU A 150 -4.75 1.08 -10.28
C LEU A 150 -3.96 -0.24 -10.37
N PRO A 151 -4.03 -1.09 -9.34
CA PRO A 151 -3.45 -2.43 -9.38
C PRO A 151 -3.95 -3.26 -10.57
N PRO A 152 -3.15 -4.20 -11.10
CA PRO A 152 -3.47 -4.92 -12.33
C PRO A 152 -4.70 -5.84 -12.25
N TYR A 153 -5.15 -6.20 -11.04
CA TYR A 153 -6.35 -6.99 -10.81
C TYR A 153 -7.65 -6.16 -10.84
N ILE A 154 -7.57 -4.82 -10.78
CA ILE A 154 -8.70 -3.91 -10.99
C ILE A 154 -8.78 -3.62 -12.47
N LYS A 155 -9.84 -4.08 -13.11
CA LYS A 155 -10.10 -3.92 -14.55
C LYS A 155 -11.12 -2.84 -14.84
N GLU A 156 -11.96 -2.53 -13.85
CA GLU A 156 -12.97 -1.48 -13.95
C GLU A 156 -12.34 -0.08 -13.89
N GLU A 157 -12.83 0.83 -14.71
CA GLU A 157 -12.39 2.23 -14.67
C GLU A 157 -13.01 2.94 -13.47
N LEU A 158 -12.16 3.59 -12.67
CA LEU A 158 -12.60 4.31 -11.49
C LEU A 158 -13.22 5.66 -11.92
N GLN A 159 -14.50 5.85 -11.63
CA GLN A 159 -15.23 7.07 -11.98
C GLN A 159 -14.72 8.30 -11.20
N ASP A 160 -14.43 8.10 -9.92
CA ASP A 160 -13.85 9.11 -9.02
C ASP A 160 -12.48 8.66 -8.55
N GLN A 161 -11.43 9.31 -9.04
CA GLN A 161 -10.04 8.95 -8.70
C GLN A 161 -9.71 9.17 -7.22
N GLU A 162 -10.41 10.09 -6.52
CA GLU A 162 -10.22 10.32 -5.08
C GLU A 162 -10.67 9.11 -4.24
N ARG A 163 -11.45 8.18 -4.81
CA ARG A 163 -11.81 6.92 -4.14
C ARG A 163 -10.60 5.98 -3.96
N TYR A 164 -9.52 6.17 -4.73
CA TYR A 164 -8.24 5.47 -4.54
C TYR A 164 -7.22 6.31 -3.77
N GLN A 165 -7.69 7.26 -2.97
CA GLN A 165 -6.91 8.04 -2.01
C GLN A 165 -7.52 7.90 -0.61
N THR A 166 -6.67 7.89 0.43
CA THR A 166 -7.17 8.00 1.81
C THR A 166 -7.64 9.42 2.08
N VAL A 167 -8.61 9.59 2.99
CA VAL A 167 -9.15 10.91 3.36
C VAL A 167 -8.12 11.81 4.05
N TYR A 168 -7.01 11.23 4.47
CA TYR A 168 -5.89 11.92 5.13
C TYR A 168 -4.61 11.93 4.28
N SER A 169 -4.67 11.52 3.01
CA SER A 169 -3.50 11.51 2.13
C SER A 169 -2.95 12.92 1.93
N LYS A 170 -1.64 13.07 2.09
CA LYS A 170 -0.97 14.38 2.10
C LYS A 170 0.32 14.41 1.28
N VAL A 171 1.19 13.42 1.46
CA VAL A 171 2.53 13.42 0.89
C VAL A 171 2.53 12.71 -0.46
N LEU A 172 2.62 13.47 -1.55
CA LEU A 172 2.68 12.95 -2.92
C LEU A 172 3.94 12.11 -3.16
N GLY A 173 3.85 11.05 -3.96
CA GLY A 173 5.00 10.25 -4.37
C GLY A 173 4.73 8.74 -4.43
N SER A 174 3.57 8.28 -4.00
CA SER A 174 3.22 6.86 -4.01
C SER A 174 2.71 6.41 -5.38
N ALA A 175 3.11 5.21 -5.81
CA ALA A 175 2.58 4.55 -7.00
C ALA A 175 1.29 3.75 -6.71
N ALA A 176 0.95 3.52 -5.43
CA ALA A 176 -0.27 2.86 -5.01
C ALA A 176 -0.77 3.41 -3.67
N ALA A 177 -2.08 3.32 -3.42
CA ALA A 177 -2.67 3.76 -2.16
C ALA A 177 -2.36 2.78 -1.01
N PRO A 178 -2.22 3.26 0.23
CA PRO A 178 -2.25 2.41 1.42
C PRO A 178 -3.68 1.95 1.70
N THR A 179 -4.10 0.86 1.05
CA THR A 179 -5.51 0.50 0.83
C THR A 179 -6.29 0.20 2.10
N ALA A 180 -5.64 -0.25 3.19
CA ALA A 180 -6.30 -0.40 4.49
C ALA A 180 -6.81 0.94 5.05
N GLY A 181 -6.24 2.06 4.62
CA GLY A 181 -6.69 3.40 4.97
C GLY A 181 -7.91 3.88 4.21
N LEU A 182 -8.29 3.21 3.10
CA LEU A 182 -9.42 3.61 2.27
C LEU A 182 -10.78 3.43 2.98
N HIS A 183 -10.83 2.65 4.02
CA HIS A 183 -12.03 2.40 4.84
C HIS A 183 -12.38 3.56 5.77
N PHE A 184 -11.40 4.43 6.08
CA PHE A 184 -11.62 5.52 7.02
C PHE A 184 -12.40 6.68 6.38
N THR A 185 -13.24 7.30 7.19
CA THR A 185 -13.88 8.59 6.92
C THR A 185 -13.36 9.62 7.93
N PRO A 186 -13.47 10.94 7.65
CA PRO A 186 -13.11 11.96 8.63
C PRO A 186 -13.88 11.78 9.95
N GLU A 187 -15.17 11.50 9.88
CA GLU A 187 -16.05 11.32 11.04
C GLU A 187 -15.63 10.11 11.90
N LEU A 188 -15.19 9.01 11.25
CA LEU A 188 -14.68 7.84 11.96
C LEU A 188 -13.38 8.15 12.70
N LEU A 189 -12.47 8.90 12.08
CA LEU A 189 -11.22 9.35 12.69
C LEU A 189 -11.50 10.28 13.88
N GLU A 190 -12.44 11.21 13.75
CA GLU A 190 -12.88 12.08 14.85
C GLU A 190 -13.46 11.27 16.02
N LYS A 191 -14.31 10.27 15.74
CA LYS A 191 -14.87 9.35 16.74
C LYS A 191 -13.77 8.58 17.49
N ILE A 192 -12.76 8.10 16.78
CA ILE A 192 -11.59 7.40 17.33
C ILE A 192 -10.79 8.34 18.23
N ALA A 193 -10.47 9.55 17.76
CA ALA A 193 -9.74 10.53 18.55
C ALA A 193 -10.51 10.96 19.81
N ALA A 194 -11.82 11.18 19.69
CA ALA A 194 -12.70 11.52 20.83
C ALA A 194 -12.75 10.42 21.90
N LYS A 195 -12.48 9.17 21.54
CA LYS A 195 -12.34 8.04 22.49
C LYS A 195 -11.04 8.07 23.28
N GLY A 196 -10.10 8.98 22.98
CA GLY A 196 -8.80 9.06 23.63
C GLY A 196 -7.74 8.16 22.97
N VAL A 197 -7.93 7.80 21.71
CA VAL A 197 -6.95 7.09 20.89
C VAL A 197 -6.09 8.13 20.17
N GLY A 198 -4.77 8.05 20.31
CA GLY A 198 -3.83 8.91 19.57
C GLY A 198 -3.82 8.56 18.10
N ILE A 199 -3.73 9.57 17.23
CA ILE A 199 -3.59 9.36 15.76
C ILE A 199 -2.24 9.91 15.33
N GLY A 200 -1.40 9.05 14.74
CA GLY A 200 -0.10 9.40 14.17
C GLY A 200 0.00 9.01 12.70
N TYR A 201 0.90 9.69 12.00
CA TYR A 201 1.10 9.47 10.58
C TYR A 201 2.54 9.10 10.27
N VAL A 202 2.71 8.16 9.36
CA VAL A 202 3.96 7.84 8.71
C VAL A 202 3.78 8.04 7.21
N THR A 203 4.87 8.25 6.49
CA THR A 203 4.86 8.24 5.04
C THR A 203 5.63 7.04 4.54
N LEU A 204 5.03 6.19 3.72
CA LEU A 204 5.73 5.19 2.93
C LEU A 204 5.19 5.27 1.50
N HIS A 205 6.08 5.56 0.57
CA HIS A 205 5.75 5.57 -0.85
C HIS A 205 5.71 4.15 -1.39
N VAL A 206 4.48 3.64 -1.57
CA VAL A 206 4.25 2.27 -2.05
C VAL A 206 4.71 2.16 -3.49
N GLY A 207 5.63 1.23 -3.73
CA GLY A 207 6.10 0.88 -5.07
C GLY A 207 5.24 -0.21 -5.72
N LEU A 208 5.35 -0.35 -7.05
CA LEU A 208 4.63 -1.40 -7.79
C LEU A 208 5.12 -2.83 -7.48
N GLY A 209 6.26 -2.96 -6.81
CA GLY A 209 6.77 -4.24 -6.34
C GLY A 209 5.78 -5.00 -5.46
N THR A 210 4.94 -4.27 -4.70
CA THR A 210 3.91 -4.84 -3.83
C THR A 210 2.88 -5.70 -4.58
N PHE A 211 2.68 -5.48 -5.89
CA PHE A 211 1.76 -6.26 -6.71
C PHE A 211 2.43 -7.38 -7.53
N ARG A 212 3.74 -7.56 -7.39
CA ARG A 212 4.45 -8.64 -8.06
C ARG A 212 4.27 -9.93 -7.26
N PRO A 213 3.89 -11.05 -7.92
CA PRO A 213 3.84 -12.33 -7.23
C PRO A 213 5.26 -12.77 -6.83
N VAL A 214 5.35 -13.44 -5.70
CA VAL A 214 6.57 -14.14 -5.28
C VAL A 214 6.80 -15.30 -6.26
N LYS A 215 8.02 -15.43 -6.76
CA LYS A 215 8.38 -16.46 -7.76
C LYS A 215 9.23 -17.57 -7.17
N GLU A 216 9.88 -17.27 -6.08
CA GLU A 216 10.78 -18.15 -5.37
C GLU A 216 9.97 -19.25 -4.66
N GLU A 217 10.48 -20.49 -4.67
CA GLU A 217 9.85 -21.62 -4.00
C GLU A 217 9.98 -21.49 -2.47
N GLU A 218 11.14 -21.13 -1.99
CA GLU A 218 11.40 -20.87 -0.57
C GLU A 218 11.22 -19.37 -0.28
N ILE A 219 10.42 -19.05 0.75
CA ILE A 219 10.12 -17.64 1.10
C ILE A 219 11.39 -16.87 1.48
N THR A 220 12.42 -17.56 2.00
CA THR A 220 13.70 -16.95 2.41
C THR A 220 14.55 -16.46 1.25
N ASP A 221 14.29 -16.94 0.04
CA ASP A 221 15.06 -16.60 -1.16
C ASP A 221 14.52 -15.36 -1.86
N HIS A 222 13.35 -14.88 -1.42
CA HIS A 222 12.71 -13.69 -1.99
C HIS A 222 13.43 -12.41 -1.54
N GLU A 223 13.83 -11.60 -2.51
CA GLU A 223 14.38 -10.26 -2.29
C GLU A 223 13.27 -9.20 -2.30
N MET A 224 13.04 -8.60 -1.14
CA MET A 224 12.03 -7.55 -1.00
C MET A 224 12.49 -6.26 -1.67
N HIS A 225 11.63 -5.65 -2.46
CA HIS A 225 11.88 -4.34 -3.07
C HIS A 225 12.01 -3.24 -2.01
N SER A 226 12.80 -2.21 -2.35
CA SER A 226 12.98 -1.05 -1.47
C SER A 226 11.89 -0.02 -1.68
N GLU A 227 11.43 0.58 -0.57
CA GLU A 227 10.47 1.69 -0.54
C GLU A 227 10.98 2.77 0.42
N TYR A 228 10.74 4.03 0.05
CA TYR A 228 11.14 5.16 0.89
C TYR A 228 10.08 5.44 1.95
N CYS A 229 10.51 5.54 3.20
CA CYS A 229 9.59 5.81 4.31
C CYS A 229 10.15 6.84 5.29
N VAL A 230 9.24 7.50 6.00
CA VAL A 230 9.54 8.56 6.97
C VAL A 230 8.65 8.42 8.19
N ILE A 231 9.25 8.60 9.37
CA ILE A 231 8.58 8.78 10.65
C ILE A 231 8.96 10.17 11.19
N SER A 232 7.95 10.98 11.50
CA SER A 232 8.15 12.30 12.12
C SER A 232 8.45 12.17 13.60
N GLN A 233 9.04 13.20 14.21
CA GLN A 233 9.27 13.26 15.65
C GLN A 233 7.97 13.18 16.44
N GLU A 234 6.92 13.86 15.97
CA GLU A 234 5.60 13.84 16.61
C GLU A 234 5.03 12.40 16.69
N THR A 235 5.13 11.64 15.59
CA THR A 235 4.66 10.24 15.54
C THR A 235 5.52 9.33 16.41
N ALA A 236 6.85 9.49 16.39
CA ALA A 236 7.75 8.74 17.26
C ALA A 236 7.43 8.98 18.75
N ASP A 237 7.26 10.25 19.15
CA ASP A 237 6.91 10.62 20.50
C ASP A 237 5.54 10.08 20.93
N LEU A 238 4.55 10.09 20.03
CA LEU A 238 3.23 9.51 20.27
C LEU A 238 3.34 8.01 20.58
N ILE A 239 4.07 7.27 19.75
CA ILE A 239 4.27 5.82 19.92
C ILE A 239 4.97 5.53 21.26
N ASN A 240 6.06 6.23 21.55
CA ASN A 240 6.83 6.05 22.77
C ASN A 240 5.97 6.34 24.04
N ARG A 241 5.19 7.43 24.03
CA ARG A 241 4.26 7.75 25.14
C ARG A 241 3.18 6.68 25.29
N THR A 242 2.60 6.21 24.16
CA THR A 242 1.60 5.15 24.16
C THR A 242 2.15 3.88 24.82
N LYS A 243 3.33 3.43 24.38
CA LYS A 243 3.97 2.22 24.93
C LYS A 243 4.33 2.40 26.42
N ALA A 244 4.89 3.53 26.79
CA ALA A 244 5.25 3.84 28.19
C ALA A 244 4.04 3.82 29.13
N ASN A 245 2.84 4.16 28.64
CA ASN A 245 1.59 4.16 29.39
C ASN A 245 0.81 2.82 29.29
N GLY A 246 1.40 1.78 28.70
CA GLY A 246 0.77 0.46 28.54
C GLY A 246 -0.33 0.40 27.47
N GLY A 247 -0.42 1.40 26.58
CA GLY A 247 -1.29 1.42 25.43
C GLY A 247 -0.73 0.58 24.27
N ARG A 248 -1.59 0.30 23.28
CA ARG A 248 -1.24 -0.49 22.09
C ARG A 248 -0.91 0.43 20.91
N CYS A 249 0.12 0.05 20.15
CA CYS A 249 0.43 0.65 18.85
C CYS A 249 -0.24 -0.18 17.75
N ILE A 250 -1.25 0.39 17.08
CA ILE A 250 -2.05 -0.28 16.07
C ILE A 250 -1.70 0.31 14.70
N CYS A 251 -1.17 -0.53 13.82
CA CYS A 251 -0.85 -0.14 12.45
C CYS A 251 -2.08 -0.26 11.54
N VAL A 252 -2.31 0.76 10.73
CA VAL A 252 -3.27 0.71 9.61
C VAL A 252 -2.49 0.43 8.33
N GLY A 253 -2.65 -0.79 7.84
CA GLY A 253 -1.97 -1.32 6.67
C GLY A 253 -0.57 -1.89 6.96
N THR A 254 -0.18 -2.80 6.09
CA THR A 254 1.15 -3.41 6.10
C THR A 254 2.26 -2.38 5.84
N THR A 255 1.94 -1.26 5.20
CA THR A 255 2.87 -0.14 4.96
C THR A 255 3.26 0.58 6.25
N SER A 256 2.29 0.87 7.14
CA SER A 256 2.57 1.44 8.46
C SER A 256 3.38 0.46 9.30
N CYS A 257 3.00 -0.83 9.31
CA CYS A 257 3.76 -1.88 9.99
C CYS A 257 5.22 -1.92 9.51
N ARG A 258 5.44 -2.01 8.20
CA ARG A 258 6.80 -2.07 7.64
C ARG A 258 7.63 -0.82 7.97
N THR A 259 7.00 0.35 7.96
CA THR A 259 7.69 1.60 8.34
C THR A 259 8.14 1.55 9.80
N LEU A 260 7.25 1.21 10.71
CA LEU A 260 7.60 1.17 12.13
C LEU A 260 8.65 0.09 12.45
N GLU A 261 8.43 -1.13 11.97
CA GLU A 261 9.33 -2.26 12.25
C GLU A 261 10.72 -2.09 11.61
N SER A 262 10.83 -1.29 10.53
CA SER A 262 12.13 -0.95 9.92
C SER A 262 13.01 -0.10 10.82
N TRP A 263 12.41 0.77 11.60
CA TRP A 263 13.15 1.81 12.35
C TRP A 263 13.05 1.65 13.87
N ALA A 264 12.20 0.75 14.37
CA ALA A 264 12.12 0.47 15.81
C ALA A 264 13.45 -0.11 16.33
N ALA A 265 13.91 0.41 17.45
CA ALA A 265 15.01 -0.20 18.21
C ALA A 265 14.59 -1.58 18.77
N GLU A 266 15.54 -2.37 19.25
CA GLU A 266 15.23 -3.73 19.76
C GLU A 266 14.28 -3.72 20.98
N ASP A 267 14.26 -2.63 21.73
CA ASP A 267 13.36 -2.42 22.87
C ASP A 267 12.02 -1.79 22.47
N GLY A 268 11.79 -1.56 21.16
CA GLY A 268 10.58 -0.93 20.61
C GLY A 268 10.58 0.61 20.64
N HIS A 269 11.67 1.23 21.10
CA HIS A 269 11.78 2.69 21.06
C HIS A 269 11.81 3.22 19.62
N MET A 270 11.13 4.34 19.38
CA MET A 270 11.02 4.98 18.07
C MET A 270 11.73 6.32 18.07
N GLU A 271 12.43 6.60 16.98
CA GLU A 271 13.04 7.92 16.68
C GLU A 271 12.53 8.43 15.32
N ALA A 272 12.53 9.74 15.17
CA ALA A 272 12.28 10.35 13.86
C ALA A 272 13.34 9.90 12.86
N LYS A 273 12.92 9.34 11.74
CA LYS A 273 13.83 8.80 10.74
C LYS A 273 13.19 8.73 9.36
N GLY A 274 14.01 8.93 8.33
CA GLY A 274 13.63 8.72 6.94
C GLY A 274 14.70 7.95 6.19
N GLY A 275 14.29 7.14 5.24
CA GLY A 275 15.20 6.35 4.42
C GLY A 275 14.52 5.23 3.65
N TRP A 276 15.34 4.46 2.96
CA TRP A 276 14.89 3.30 2.20
C TRP A 276 14.80 2.07 3.08
N THR A 277 13.71 1.33 2.98
CA THR A 277 13.51 0.05 3.64
C THR A 277 13.23 -1.05 2.63
N SER A 278 13.86 -2.19 2.82
CA SER A 278 13.56 -3.45 2.14
C SER A 278 13.16 -4.53 3.15
N ILE A 279 12.60 -4.13 4.29
CA ILE A 279 12.20 -5.07 5.33
C ILE A 279 11.22 -6.10 4.76
N TYR A 280 11.55 -7.36 4.96
CA TYR A 280 10.72 -8.50 4.60
C TYR A 280 10.30 -9.23 5.87
N ILE A 281 9.00 -9.18 6.16
CA ILE A 281 8.41 -9.77 7.35
C ILE A 281 7.66 -11.04 6.96
N TYR A 282 8.06 -12.17 7.56
CA TYR A 282 7.46 -13.48 7.36
C TYR A 282 7.49 -14.27 8.68
N PRO A 283 6.82 -15.44 8.80
CA PRO A 283 6.78 -16.21 10.05
C PRO A 283 8.15 -16.47 10.65
N GLY A 284 8.27 -16.17 11.95
CA GLY A 284 9.53 -16.15 12.70
C GLY A 284 10.05 -14.74 13.02
N TYR A 285 9.49 -13.69 12.36
CA TYR A 285 9.79 -12.31 12.69
C TYR A 285 9.25 -11.94 14.08
N LYS A 286 10.07 -11.22 14.87
CA LYS A 286 9.67 -10.71 16.19
C LYS A 286 9.31 -9.25 16.08
N PHE A 287 8.03 -8.93 16.21
CA PHE A 287 7.55 -7.56 16.18
C PHE A 287 8.05 -6.80 17.40
N LYS A 288 8.54 -5.57 17.18
CA LYS A 288 9.16 -4.72 18.18
C LYS A 288 8.18 -3.70 18.75
N VAL A 289 7.29 -3.18 17.93
CA VAL A 289 6.43 -2.06 18.30
C VAL A 289 4.95 -2.29 18.01
N MET A 290 4.61 -3.02 16.94
CA MET A 290 3.22 -3.25 16.54
C MET A 290 2.50 -4.23 17.49
N ASP A 291 1.36 -3.81 18.05
CA ASP A 291 0.49 -4.61 18.91
C ASP A 291 -0.84 -5.02 18.25
N GLY A 292 -1.23 -4.33 17.18
CA GLY A 292 -2.44 -4.62 16.41
C GLY A 292 -2.31 -4.17 14.97
N LEU A 293 -3.09 -4.78 14.09
CA LEU A 293 -3.04 -4.53 12.65
C LEU A 293 -4.45 -4.43 12.06
N VAL A 294 -4.74 -3.31 11.40
CA VAL A 294 -5.87 -3.16 10.48
C VAL A 294 -5.35 -3.39 9.08
N THR A 295 -5.90 -4.32 8.33
CA THR A 295 -5.43 -4.67 6.99
C THR A 295 -6.55 -5.14 6.08
N ASN A 296 -6.33 -5.12 4.75
CA ASN A 296 -7.21 -5.80 3.79
C ASN A 296 -6.91 -7.31 3.76
N PHE A 297 -7.76 -8.07 3.08
CA PHE A 297 -7.45 -9.44 2.69
C PHE A 297 -6.48 -9.44 1.51
N HIS A 298 -5.44 -10.26 1.58
CA HIS A 298 -4.32 -10.28 0.64
C HIS A 298 -4.36 -11.49 -0.29
N LEU A 299 -3.61 -11.39 -1.42
CA LEU A 299 -3.45 -12.49 -2.38
C LEU A 299 -2.84 -13.73 -1.75
N PRO A 300 -3.26 -14.94 -2.19
CA PRO A 300 -2.51 -16.16 -1.89
C PRO A 300 -1.04 -15.99 -2.31
N GLU A 301 -0.14 -16.61 -1.55
CA GLU A 301 1.29 -16.67 -1.85
C GLU A 301 2.01 -15.31 -1.97
N SER A 302 1.40 -14.22 -1.46
CA SER A 302 1.99 -12.88 -1.48
C SER A 302 2.84 -12.60 -0.24
N THR A 303 3.79 -11.68 -0.35
CA THR A 303 4.56 -11.18 0.81
C THR A 303 3.66 -10.59 1.90
N LEU A 304 2.48 -10.10 1.55
CA LEU A 304 1.55 -9.47 2.48
C LEU A 304 0.82 -10.51 3.36
N ILE A 305 0.38 -11.65 2.80
CA ILE A 305 -0.18 -12.72 3.63
C ILE A 305 0.89 -13.35 4.53
N MET A 306 2.17 -13.35 4.09
CA MET A 306 3.29 -13.80 4.92
C MET A 306 3.52 -12.87 6.11
N LEU A 307 3.43 -11.53 5.93
CA LEU A 307 3.50 -10.55 7.02
C LEU A 307 2.36 -10.74 8.02
N VAL A 308 1.13 -10.86 7.53
CA VAL A 308 -0.03 -11.10 8.40
C VAL A 308 0.10 -12.42 9.15
N SER A 309 0.60 -13.46 8.49
CA SER A 309 0.89 -14.77 9.09
C SER A 309 2.02 -14.73 10.13
N ALA A 310 3.01 -13.84 9.95
CA ALA A 310 4.04 -13.61 10.95
C ALA A 310 3.45 -13.01 12.24
N PHE A 311 2.41 -12.17 12.10
CA PHE A 311 1.81 -11.49 13.24
C PHE A 311 0.79 -12.35 14.01
N ALA A 312 -0.06 -13.09 13.30
CA ALA A 312 -1.19 -13.83 13.90
C ALA A 312 -1.03 -15.35 13.88
N GLY A 313 0.07 -15.86 13.32
CA GLY A 313 0.22 -17.28 13.06
C GLY A 313 -0.42 -17.72 11.72
N ARG A 314 0.34 -18.49 10.94
CA ARG A 314 -0.10 -18.93 9.60
C ARG A 314 -1.43 -19.67 9.62
N GLU A 315 -1.60 -20.60 10.56
CA GLU A 315 -2.80 -21.44 10.64
C GLU A 315 -4.05 -20.61 10.94
N HIS A 316 -3.96 -19.68 11.89
CA HIS A 316 -5.04 -18.75 12.22
C HIS A 316 -5.41 -17.87 11.02
N VAL A 317 -4.40 -17.32 10.31
CA VAL A 317 -4.63 -16.48 9.13
C VAL A 317 -5.29 -17.26 8.01
N LEU A 318 -4.79 -18.45 7.68
CA LEU A 318 -5.39 -19.27 6.62
C LEU A 318 -6.81 -19.73 6.96
N ALA A 319 -7.09 -20.08 8.23
CA ALA A 319 -8.43 -20.39 8.68
C ALA A 319 -9.38 -19.18 8.56
N ALA A 320 -8.93 -17.99 8.98
CA ALA A 320 -9.69 -16.75 8.85
C ALA A 320 -9.96 -16.39 7.38
N TYR A 321 -9.00 -16.62 6.47
CA TYR A 321 -9.17 -16.37 5.03
C TYR A 321 -10.14 -17.37 4.38
N GLN A 322 -10.11 -18.65 4.78
CA GLN A 322 -11.09 -19.64 4.34
C GLN A 322 -12.50 -19.26 4.81
N GLU A 323 -12.65 -18.82 6.05
CA GLU A 323 -13.92 -18.30 6.57
C GLU A 323 -14.38 -17.05 5.79
N ALA A 324 -13.47 -16.12 5.49
CA ALA A 324 -13.78 -14.94 4.69
C ALA A 324 -14.26 -15.30 3.28
N VAL A 325 -13.67 -16.31 2.63
CA VAL A 325 -14.12 -16.82 1.32
C VAL A 325 -15.51 -17.43 1.44
N LYS A 326 -15.76 -18.29 2.43
CA LYS A 326 -17.05 -18.92 2.69
C LYS A 326 -18.15 -17.89 2.97
N GLU A 327 -17.85 -16.87 3.76
CA GLU A 327 -18.76 -15.78 4.11
C GLU A 327 -18.82 -14.68 3.03
N ARG A 328 -18.15 -14.92 1.87
CA ARG A 328 -18.14 -14.03 0.71
C ARG A 328 -17.71 -12.59 1.05
N TYR A 329 -16.63 -12.44 1.80
CA TYR A 329 -15.94 -11.18 1.94
C TYR A 329 -15.38 -10.72 0.60
N ARG A 330 -15.20 -9.41 0.47
CA ARG A 330 -14.56 -8.80 -0.69
C ARG A 330 -13.06 -8.71 -0.43
N PHE A 331 -12.26 -9.02 -1.43
CA PHE A 331 -10.80 -9.11 -1.31
C PHE A 331 -10.08 -7.95 -1.99
N PHE A 332 -8.86 -7.65 -1.56
CA PHE A 332 -7.90 -6.66 -2.04
C PHE A 332 -8.28 -5.21 -1.80
N SER A 333 -7.75 -4.29 -2.67
CA SER A 333 -7.71 -2.84 -2.46
C SER A 333 -9.05 -2.20 -2.12
N PHE A 334 -10.13 -2.61 -2.78
CA PHE A 334 -11.49 -2.14 -2.54
C PHE A 334 -12.35 -3.16 -1.79
N GLY A 335 -11.71 -4.15 -1.23
CA GLY A 335 -12.36 -5.21 -0.47
C GLY A 335 -12.70 -4.80 0.96
N ASP A 336 -12.94 -5.80 1.77
CA ASP A 336 -13.22 -5.68 3.19
C ASP A 336 -11.92 -5.68 4.01
N ALA A 337 -12.03 -5.53 5.32
CA ALA A 337 -10.91 -5.38 6.22
C ALA A 337 -10.86 -6.47 7.30
N MET A 338 -9.68 -6.62 7.87
CA MET A 338 -9.43 -7.36 9.10
C MET A 338 -8.87 -6.44 10.19
N PHE A 339 -9.22 -6.69 11.43
CA PHE A 339 -8.53 -6.17 12.60
C PHE A 339 -7.97 -7.33 13.43
N ILE A 340 -6.67 -7.36 13.56
CA ILE A 340 -5.92 -8.42 14.23
C ILE A 340 -5.31 -7.85 15.51
N SER A 341 -5.60 -8.44 16.68
CA SER A 341 -5.14 -7.93 17.97
C SER A 341 -4.82 -9.02 18.98
#